data_05787555d904981e77334bcf2830a27b
#
_entry.id   05787555d904981e77334bcf2830a27b
#
_cell.length_a   1.000
_cell.length_b   1.000
_cell.length_c   1.000
_cell.angle_alpha   90.00
_cell.angle_beta   90.00
_cell.angle_gamma   90.00
#
_symmetry.space_group_name_H-M   'P 1'
#
loop_
_entity.id
_entity.type
_entity.pdbx_description
1 polymer ?
#
loop_
_entity_poly.entity_id
_entity_poly.type
_entity_poly.pdbx_seq_one_letter_code
_entity_poly.pdbx_strand_id
1 'polypeptide(L)'
;MKGMGLTKVQAAALAAIAMLAVAAACILPSNYFGPSRQGQGQPPQAPVVVRDILGRNVTLPSKVERVVAIGPGMLRLVCYLNATNLLVGVEEIETRWGFAGRDYAMAQGERFKSLPVVGPGGPGKPPAPELIIAARPDVVIMSRLYCDFYNPDRLQREVNATLIVMDYGVPGNVDVEAACKALTTLGRVLNREERARQLVDFIRSLCNDLNGRTKDVSPRPKAYAGAVSYKGPQPFTSTQSPFPPLALLNTPSIADRYARTSGFVSLDFEAIIDEQPDVIFIDENNLQTVKQDFAKDPNKYLRLNAFREGRVYGTLPYNYYHTNIAVALADAYYMGKVLYPDRFEGVDPEKKADEIFQVFLGRPLYRDYAEAFGGFKRLSELFKVP
;
A
#
# COMPACT_ATOMS: atom_id res chain seq x y z
N MET A 1 31.61 30.58 -33.54
CA MET A 1 32.87 30.35 -32.81
C MET A 1 33.33 28.92 -33.10
N LYS A 2 34.50 28.74 -33.67
CA LYS A 2 35.01 27.46 -34.18
C LYS A 2 35.43 26.56 -33.02
N GLY A 3 34.94 25.32 -32.97
CA GLY A 3 35.42 24.28 -32.08
C GLY A 3 36.83 23.85 -32.42
N MET A 4 37.75 23.95 -31.46
CA MET A 4 39.11 23.46 -31.59
C MET A 4 39.11 21.93 -31.38
N GLY A 5 39.26 21.20 -32.47
CA GLY A 5 39.52 19.76 -32.42
C GLY A 5 40.98 19.51 -32.02
N LEU A 6 41.19 18.50 -31.18
CA LEU A 6 42.53 18.01 -30.81
C LEU A 6 43.34 17.62 -32.04
N THR A 7 44.60 18.07 -32.10
CA THR A 7 45.50 17.76 -33.21
C THR A 7 45.92 16.28 -33.14
N LYS A 8 46.24 15.70 -34.33
CA LYS A 8 46.69 14.29 -34.44
C LYS A 8 47.91 13.96 -33.56
N VAL A 9 48.70 14.94 -33.18
CA VAL A 9 49.87 14.81 -32.30
C VAL A 9 49.44 14.61 -30.83
N GLN A 10 48.35 15.26 -30.38
CA GLN A 10 47.84 15.10 -29.02
C GLN A 10 47.13 13.74 -28.82
N ALA A 11 46.52 13.20 -29.87
CA ALA A 11 45.92 11.86 -29.83
C ALA A 11 46.98 10.75 -29.78
N ALA A 12 48.12 10.94 -30.46
CA ALA A 12 49.23 10.01 -30.43
C ALA A 12 49.97 9.98 -29.07
N ALA A 13 50.08 11.13 -28.40
CA ALA A 13 50.70 11.21 -27.07
C ALA A 13 49.88 10.50 -25.99
N LEU A 14 48.55 10.55 -26.06
CA LEU A 14 47.64 9.84 -25.13
C LEU A 14 47.66 8.32 -25.35
N ALA A 15 47.82 7.84 -26.58
CA ALA A 15 47.96 6.42 -26.89
C ALA A 15 49.31 5.83 -26.43
N ALA A 16 50.41 6.61 -26.45
CA ALA A 16 51.73 6.17 -25.98
C ALA A 16 51.81 6.04 -24.46
N ILE A 17 51.06 6.88 -23.68
CA ILE A 17 51.02 6.81 -22.22
C ILE A 17 50.20 5.59 -21.77
N ALA A 18 49.16 5.18 -22.50
CA ALA A 18 48.37 3.99 -22.20
C ALA A 18 49.12 2.67 -22.46
N MET A 19 50.07 2.62 -23.41
CA MET A 19 50.86 1.42 -23.70
C MET A 19 52.05 1.22 -22.75
N LEU A 20 52.56 2.26 -22.12
CA LEU A 20 53.64 2.16 -21.14
C LEU A 20 53.18 1.67 -19.76
N ALA A 21 51.89 1.78 -19.44
CA ALA A 21 51.32 1.27 -18.20
C ALA A 21 51.05 -0.25 -18.19
N VAL A 22 51.02 -0.90 -19.37
CA VAL A 22 50.78 -2.36 -19.50
C VAL A 22 52.10 -3.16 -19.52
N ALA A 23 53.24 -2.55 -19.83
CA ALA A 23 54.53 -3.24 -19.91
C ALA A 23 55.30 -3.34 -18.57
N ALA A 24 54.86 -2.67 -17.50
CA ALA A 24 55.53 -2.69 -16.20
C ALA A 24 55.01 -3.78 -15.23
N ALA A 25 54.06 -4.62 -15.65
CA ALA A 25 53.43 -5.62 -14.78
C ALA A 25 53.98 -7.06 -14.92
N CYS A 26 55.05 -7.29 -15.69
CA CYS A 26 55.52 -8.65 -15.98
C CYS A 26 57.00 -8.95 -15.59
N ILE A 27 57.55 -8.32 -14.54
CA ILE A 27 58.82 -8.77 -13.97
C ILE A 27 58.78 -8.64 -12.45
N LEU A 28 58.17 -9.62 -11.78
CA LEU A 28 58.39 -9.90 -10.36
C LEU A 28 58.78 -11.37 -10.23
N PRO A 29 59.85 -11.73 -9.48
CA PRO A 29 60.30 -13.10 -9.34
C PRO A 29 59.30 -13.91 -8.53
N SER A 30 58.99 -15.09 -9.05
CA SER A 30 58.16 -16.15 -8.45
C SER A 30 58.89 -16.80 -7.27
N ASN A 31 58.83 -16.21 -6.07
CA ASN A 31 59.16 -16.90 -4.83
C ASN A 31 58.61 -16.17 -3.59
N TYR A 32 57.27 -16.13 -3.47
CA TYR A 32 56.60 -15.90 -2.18
C TYR A 32 55.28 -16.70 -2.17
N PHE A 33 55.38 -18.00 -2.19
CA PHE A 33 54.29 -18.84 -1.64
C PHE A 33 54.54 -19.01 -0.16
N GLY A 34 54.15 -18.01 0.64
CA GLY A 34 53.85 -18.20 2.06
C GLY A 34 52.61 -19.08 2.19
N PRO A 35 52.47 -19.86 3.31
CA PRO A 35 51.32 -20.72 3.46
C PRO A 35 50.02 -19.90 3.37
N SER A 36 49.11 -20.38 2.54
CA SER A 36 47.76 -19.83 2.37
C SER A 36 47.15 -19.59 3.75
N ARG A 37 46.98 -18.33 4.13
CA ARG A 37 46.12 -18.01 5.27
C ARG A 37 44.74 -18.57 4.93
N GLN A 38 44.43 -19.70 5.55
CA GLN A 38 43.05 -20.21 5.60
C GLN A 38 42.14 -19.06 6.00
N GLY A 39 41.07 -18.87 5.25
CA GLY A 39 40.18 -17.74 5.34
C GLY A 39 39.85 -17.42 6.81
N GLN A 40 40.23 -16.23 7.22
CA GLN A 40 39.65 -15.63 8.41
C GLN A 40 38.16 -15.51 8.10
N GLY A 41 37.36 -16.42 8.64
CA GLY A 41 35.91 -16.31 8.63
C GLY A 41 35.55 -14.91 9.09
N GLN A 42 34.75 -14.20 8.34
CA GLN A 42 34.17 -12.94 8.80
C GLN A 42 33.66 -13.18 10.24
N PRO A 43 33.99 -12.27 11.19
CA PRO A 43 33.46 -12.41 12.53
C PRO A 43 31.95 -12.57 12.44
N PRO A 44 31.35 -13.45 13.24
CA PRO A 44 29.90 -13.65 13.20
C PRO A 44 29.22 -12.29 13.36
N GLN A 45 28.46 -11.89 12.36
CA GLN A 45 27.68 -10.65 12.43
C GLN A 45 26.79 -10.75 13.67
N ALA A 46 26.80 -9.70 14.50
CA ALA A 46 25.91 -9.64 15.65
C ALA A 46 24.46 -9.91 15.21
N PRO A 47 23.69 -10.68 15.99
CA PRO A 47 22.31 -11.00 15.62
C PRO A 47 21.50 -9.73 15.44
N VAL A 48 20.81 -9.63 14.32
CA VAL A 48 19.92 -8.50 14.03
C VAL A 48 18.69 -8.62 14.91
N VAL A 49 18.45 -7.61 15.75
CA VAL A 49 17.26 -7.53 16.60
C VAL A 49 16.36 -6.42 16.09
N VAL A 50 15.09 -6.71 15.90
CA VAL A 50 14.05 -5.75 15.55
C VAL A 50 13.00 -5.69 16.65
N ARG A 51 12.39 -4.52 16.83
CA ARG A 51 11.27 -4.36 17.76
C ARG A 51 9.95 -4.41 17.00
N ASP A 52 9.08 -5.35 17.34
CA ASP A 52 7.77 -5.47 16.71
C ASP A 52 6.74 -4.48 17.30
N ILE A 53 5.51 -4.51 16.75
CA ILE A 53 4.45 -3.56 17.17
C ILE A 53 3.98 -3.80 18.61
N LEU A 54 4.16 -5.00 19.17
CA LEU A 54 3.87 -5.32 20.56
C LEU A 54 5.00 -4.89 21.52
N GLY A 55 6.09 -4.35 20.98
CA GLY A 55 7.27 -3.93 21.76
C GLY A 55 8.22 -5.08 22.09
N ARG A 56 8.04 -6.28 21.53
CA ARG A 56 8.92 -7.43 21.73
C ARG A 56 10.22 -7.23 20.93
N ASN A 57 11.34 -7.60 21.53
CA ASN A 57 12.60 -7.71 20.82
C ASN A 57 12.67 -9.07 20.12
N VAL A 58 12.67 -9.05 18.80
CA VAL A 58 12.67 -10.24 17.94
C VAL A 58 14.05 -10.39 17.33
N THR A 59 14.76 -11.45 17.67
CA THR A 59 16.05 -11.81 17.07
C THR A 59 15.79 -12.50 15.73
N LEU A 60 16.32 -11.94 14.65
CA LEU A 60 16.18 -12.50 13.31
C LEU A 60 17.19 -13.64 13.10
N PRO A 61 16.85 -14.65 12.27
CA PRO A 61 17.82 -15.63 11.80
C PRO A 61 18.89 -14.92 10.96
N SER A 62 20.07 -15.52 10.86
CA SER A 62 21.20 -14.96 10.08
C SER A 62 20.87 -14.78 8.60
N LYS A 63 19.89 -15.53 8.09
CA LYS A 63 19.40 -15.45 6.72
C LYS A 63 17.88 -15.65 6.72
N VAL A 64 17.16 -14.81 5.99
CA VAL A 64 15.71 -14.91 5.78
C VAL A 64 15.47 -15.21 4.31
N GLU A 65 15.04 -16.43 4.01
CA GLU A 65 14.75 -16.89 2.63
C GLU A 65 13.34 -17.47 2.48
N ARG A 66 12.70 -17.81 3.61
CA ARG A 66 11.42 -18.48 3.67
C ARG A 66 10.46 -17.69 4.56
N VAL A 67 9.48 -17.07 3.94
CA VAL A 67 8.55 -16.16 4.64
C VAL A 67 7.12 -16.63 4.48
N VAL A 68 6.38 -16.58 5.57
CA VAL A 68 4.92 -16.69 5.60
C VAL A 68 4.35 -15.40 6.17
N ALA A 69 3.34 -14.85 5.51
CA ALA A 69 2.62 -13.65 5.96
C ALA A 69 1.16 -14.03 6.24
N ILE A 70 0.68 -13.82 7.47
CA ILE A 70 -0.66 -14.20 7.91
C ILE A 70 -1.45 -13.03 8.48
N GLY A 71 -2.72 -13.01 8.15
CA GLY A 71 -3.68 -12.01 8.58
C GLY A 71 -3.72 -10.75 7.72
N PRO A 72 -4.76 -9.92 7.93
CA PRO A 72 -5.03 -8.77 7.07
C PRO A 72 -3.84 -7.84 6.88
N GLY A 73 -3.53 -7.53 5.63
CA GLY A 73 -2.51 -6.54 5.25
C GLY A 73 -1.06 -7.03 5.22
N MET A 74 -0.72 -8.18 5.81
CA MET A 74 0.69 -8.59 5.91
C MET A 74 1.28 -8.98 4.56
N LEU A 75 0.56 -9.75 3.75
CA LEU A 75 1.00 -10.11 2.41
C LEU A 75 1.14 -8.87 1.51
N ARG A 76 0.28 -7.85 1.68
CA ARG A 76 0.40 -6.56 0.99
C ARG A 76 1.76 -5.89 1.26
N LEU A 77 2.19 -5.82 2.51
CA LEU A 77 3.49 -5.23 2.86
C LEU A 77 4.66 -6.00 2.25
N VAL A 78 4.58 -7.34 2.19
CA VAL A 78 5.58 -8.17 1.50
C VAL A 78 5.63 -7.85 0.01
N CYS A 79 4.47 -7.66 -0.63
CA CYS A 79 4.38 -7.27 -2.04
C CYS A 79 4.95 -5.87 -2.29
N TYR A 80 4.62 -4.89 -1.46
CA TYR A 80 5.15 -3.53 -1.54
C TYR A 80 6.68 -3.50 -1.43
N LEU A 81 7.25 -4.36 -0.58
CA LEU A 81 8.69 -4.51 -0.41
C LEU A 81 9.36 -5.34 -1.51
N ASN A 82 8.61 -5.77 -2.54
CA ASN A 82 9.11 -6.62 -3.62
C ASN A 82 9.82 -7.88 -3.09
N ALA A 83 9.25 -8.50 -2.04
CA ALA A 83 9.81 -9.66 -1.36
C ALA A 83 8.99 -10.96 -1.57
N THR A 84 8.11 -10.99 -2.57
CA THR A 84 7.27 -12.15 -2.88
C THR A 84 8.05 -13.40 -3.29
N ASN A 85 9.31 -13.22 -3.73
CA ASN A 85 10.21 -14.34 -4.01
C ASN A 85 10.60 -15.14 -2.75
N LEU A 86 10.41 -14.59 -1.56
CA LEU A 86 10.66 -15.26 -0.28
C LEU A 86 9.45 -16.06 0.23
N LEU A 87 8.26 -15.85 -0.35
CA LEU A 87 7.05 -16.53 0.10
C LEU A 87 7.11 -18.04 -0.15
N VAL A 88 6.83 -18.80 0.91
CA VAL A 88 6.75 -20.28 0.87
C VAL A 88 5.32 -20.79 1.10
N GLY A 89 4.37 -19.92 1.31
CA GLY A 89 2.96 -20.23 1.44
C GLY A 89 2.13 -18.95 1.63
N VAL A 90 0.83 -19.08 1.37
CA VAL A 90 -0.16 -17.99 1.53
C VAL A 90 -1.42 -18.51 2.20
N GLU A 91 -2.21 -17.63 2.79
CA GLU A 91 -3.53 -18.00 3.32
C GLU A 91 -4.51 -18.33 2.18
N GLU A 92 -5.47 -19.20 2.45
CA GLU A 92 -6.47 -19.66 1.47
C GLU A 92 -7.28 -18.50 0.86
N ILE A 93 -7.55 -17.46 1.65
CA ILE A 93 -8.20 -16.22 1.18
C ILE A 93 -7.48 -15.61 -0.04
N GLU A 94 -6.17 -15.78 -0.14
CA GLU A 94 -5.36 -15.19 -1.21
C GLU A 94 -5.53 -15.92 -2.55
N THR A 95 -6.00 -17.14 -2.51
CA THR A 95 -6.19 -17.99 -3.70
C THR A 95 -7.66 -18.17 -4.06
N ARG A 96 -8.57 -18.19 -3.07
CA ARG A 96 -10.00 -18.44 -3.27
C ARG A 96 -10.85 -17.21 -3.48
N TRP A 97 -10.52 -16.09 -2.83
CA TRP A 97 -11.23 -14.85 -3.10
C TRP A 97 -10.72 -14.26 -4.42
N GLY A 98 -11.61 -13.68 -5.21
CA GLY A 98 -11.21 -12.91 -6.38
C GLY A 98 -10.19 -11.83 -6.03
N PHE A 99 -9.36 -11.43 -6.96
CA PHE A 99 -8.27 -10.46 -6.70
C PHE A 99 -8.76 -9.02 -6.61
N ALA A 100 -9.92 -8.71 -7.18
CA ALA A 100 -10.46 -7.37 -7.26
C ALA A 100 -10.54 -6.69 -5.88
N GLY A 101 -10.11 -5.43 -5.82
CA GLY A 101 -10.12 -4.60 -4.62
C GLY A 101 -8.93 -4.82 -3.68
N ARG A 102 -8.08 -5.82 -3.90
CA ARG A 102 -6.81 -6.02 -3.19
C ARG A 102 -5.65 -5.70 -4.14
N ASP A 103 -5.10 -4.52 -4.02
CA ASP A 103 -4.08 -3.99 -4.93
C ASP A 103 -2.93 -4.95 -5.21
N TYR A 104 -2.34 -5.53 -4.16
CA TYR A 104 -1.27 -6.53 -4.27
C TYR A 104 -1.73 -7.83 -4.96
N ALA A 105 -2.99 -8.24 -4.73
CA ALA A 105 -3.53 -9.45 -5.35
C ALA A 105 -3.86 -9.21 -6.84
N MET A 106 -4.35 -8.02 -7.19
CA MET A 106 -4.54 -7.62 -8.60
C MET A 106 -3.18 -7.58 -9.33
N ALA A 107 -2.11 -7.17 -8.64
CA ALA A 107 -0.77 -7.12 -9.23
C ALA A 107 -0.12 -8.51 -9.37
N GLN A 108 -0.25 -9.38 -8.38
CA GLN A 108 0.59 -10.59 -8.22
C GLN A 108 -0.19 -11.86 -7.85
N GLY A 109 -1.52 -11.82 -7.80
CA GLY A 109 -2.37 -12.90 -7.30
C GLY A 109 -2.20 -14.23 -8.04
N GLU A 110 -1.91 -14.21 -9.33
CA GLU A 110 -1.67 -15.44 -10.10
C GLU A 110 -0.48 -16.23 -9.54
N ARG A 111 0.56 -15.55 -9.05
CA ARG A 111 1.69 -16.19 -8.39
C ARG A 111 1.29 -16.90 -7.10
N PHE A 112 0.32 -16.37 -6.36
CA PHE A 112 -0.10 -16.96 -5.09
C PHE A 112 -0.79 -18.31 -5.27
N LYS A 113 -1.46 -18.54 -6.41
CA LYS A 113 -2.14 -19.80 -6.72
C LYS A 113 -1.21 -21.01 -6.75
N SER A 114 0.07 -20.81 -6.98
CA SER A 114 1.08 -21.88 -7.01
C SER A 114 1.72 -22.18 -5.65
N LEU A 115 1.41 -21.37 -4.62
CA LEU A 115 1.99 -21.53 -3.29
C LEU A 115 1.11 -22.42 -2.40
N PRO A 116 1.72 -23.20 -1.48
CA PRO A 116 0.99 -23.97 -0.47
C PRO A 116 0.09 -23.06 0.39
N VAL A 117 -1.06 -23.60 0.80
CA VAL A 117 -1.95 -22.95 1.76
C VAL A 117 -1.40 -23.14 3.17
N VAL A 118 -1.25 -22.04 3.92
CA VAL A 118 -0.70 -22.03 5.30
C VAL A 118 -1.75 -21.68 6.36
N GLY A 119 -3.00 -21.56 5.98
CA GLY A 119 -4.10 -21.27 6.89
C GLY A 119 -5.31 -20.74 6.14
N PRO A 120 -6.47 -20.59 6.80
CA PRO A 120 -7.69 -20.15 6.12
C PRO A 120 -7.64 -18.66 5.72
N GLY A 121 -7.03 -17.81 6.55
CA GLY A 121 -7.10 -16.38 6.37
C GLY A 121 -8.52 -15.80 6.54
N GLY A 122 -8.61 -14.47 6.47
CA GLY A 122 -9.89 -13.79 6.56
C GLY A 122 -10.27 -13.36 7.98
N PRO A 123 -11.31 -12.49 8.09
CA PRO A 123 -11.74 -11.95 9.36
C PRO A 123 -12.22 -13.06 10.33
N GLY A 124 -11.73 -13.02 11.57
CA GLY A 124 -12.15 -13.94 12.63
C GLY A 124 -11.67 -15.38 12.47
N LYS A 125 -10.75 -15.66 11.57
CA LYS A 125 -10.16 -16.98 11.38
C LYS A 125 -8.80 -17.07 12.08
N PRO A 126 -8.59 -18.08 12.97
CA PRO A 126 -7.27 -18.25 13.61
C PRO A 126 -6.24 -18.77 12.58
N PRO A 127 -4.92 -18.57 12.85
CA PRO A 127 -3.87 -19.23 12.09
C PRO A 127 -3.95 -20.75 12.24
N ALA A 128 -3.32 -21.48 11.29
CA ALA A 128 -3.23 -22.96 11.28
C ALA A 128 -1.77 -23.39 11.48
N PRO A 129 -1.31 -23.59 12.72
CA PRO A 129 0.10 -23.90 13.01
C PRO A 129 0.65 -25.06 12.22
N GLU A 130 -0.10 -26.14 12.03
CA GLU A 130 0.31 -27.34 11.31
C GLU A 130 0.68 -27.06 9.85
N LEU A 131 -0.10 -26.21 9.19
CA LEU A 131 0.16 -25.80 7.80
C LEU A 131 1.36 -24.87 7.70
N ILE A 132 1.54 -23.98 8.69
CA ILE A 132 2.73 -23.12 8.78
C ILE A 132 4.00 -23.97 8.99
N ILE A 133 3.95 -24.96 9.89
CA ILE A 133 5.07 -25.91 10.13
C ILE A 133 5.43 -26.63 8.83
N ALA A 134 4.43 -27.12 8.09
CA ALA A 134 4.66 -27.82 6.81
C ALA A 134 5.38 -26.93 5.79
N ALA A 135 5.12 -25.62 5.79
CA ALA A 135 5.78 -24.66 4.92
C ALA A 135 7.23 -24.35 5.34
N ARG A 136 7.64 -24.70 6.56
CA ARG A 136 9.00 -24.47 7.12
C ARG A 136 9.52 -23.06 6.89
N PRO A 137 8.86 -22.01 7.37
CA PRO A 137 9.34 -20.63 7.22
C PRO A 137 10.51 -20.33 8.18
N ASP A 138 11.39 -19.42 7.78
CA ASP A 138 12.38 -18.80 8.68
C ASP A 138 11.71 -17.72 9.54
N VAL A 139 10.77 -16.98 8.91
CA VAL A 139 10.03 -15.90 9.54
C VAL A 139 8.54 -15.98 9.21
N VAL A 140 7.73 -15.81 10.25
CA VAL A 140 6.27 -15.60 10.14
C VAL A 140 5.97 -14.13 10.45
N ILE A 141 5.37 -13.42 9.50
CA ILE A 141 4.86 -12.06 9.68
C ILE A 141 3.38 -12.16 10.02
N MET A 142 3.01 -11.77 11.23
CA MET A 142 1.65 -11.91 11.75
C MET A 142 0.99 -10.55 11.93
N SER A 143 -0.22 -10.39 11.43
CA SER A 143 -1.02 -9.20 11.68
C SER A 143 -1.36 -9.05 13.16
N ARG A 144 -1.26 -7.83 13.70
CA ARG A 144 -1.70 -7.50 15.06
C ARG A 144 -3.16 -7.91 15.31
N LEU A 145 -4.00 -7.87 14.27
CA LEU A 145 -5.41 -8.28 14.37
C LEU A 145 -5.60 -9.76 14.71
N TYR A 146 -4.61 -10.61 14.44
CA TYR A 146 -4.66 -12.01 14.83
C TYR A 146 -4.32 -12.24 16.30
N CYS A 147 -3.71 -11.27 16.99
CA CYS A 147 -3.42 -11.39 18.42
C CYS A 147 -4.70 -11.44 19.28
N ASP A 148 -5.85 -11.02 18.74
CA ASP A 148 -7.14 -11.13 19.42
C ASP A 148 -7.66 -12.58 19.42
N PHE A 149 -7.15 -13.44 18.55
CA PHE A 149 -7.56 -14.84 18.38
C PHE A 149 -6.46 -15.85 18.76
N TYR A 150 -5.21 -15.44 18.71
CA TYR A 150 -4.08 -16.33 18.93
C TYR A 150 -2.89 -15.60 19.58
N ASN A 151 -2.35 -16.19 20.64
CA ASN A 151 -1.18 -15.63 21.29
C ASN A 151 0.08 -15.79 20.42
N PRO A 152 0.80 -14.71 20.07
CA PRO A 152 1.93 -14.78 19.15
C PRO A 152 3.13 -15.58 19.70
N ASP A 153 3.38 -15.54 21.03
CA ASP A 153 4.48 -16.29 21.62
C ASP A 153 4.18 -17.79 21.66
N ARG A 154 2.91 -18.16 21.80
CA ARG A 154 2.47 -19.54 21.66
C ARG A 154 2.67 -20.01 20.22
N LEU A 155 2.20 -19.24 19.23
CA LEU A 155 2.35 -19.58 17.81
C LEU A 155 3.84 -19.74 17.45
N GLN A 156 4.70 -18.82 17.89
CA GLN A 156 6.15 -18.89 17.64
C GLN A 156 6.75 -20.21 18.14
N ARG A 157 6.38 -20.66 19.36
CA ARG A 157 6.85 -21.94 19.90
C ARG A 157 6.33 -23.13 19.12
N GLU A 158 5.05 -23.10 18.72
CA GLU A 158 4.42 -24.20 17.98
C GLU A 158 5.02 -24.38 16.58
N VAL A 159 5.25 -23.25 15.87
CA VAL A 159 5.77 -23.31 14.49
C VAL A 159 7.29 -23.41 14.40
N ASN A 160 7.99 -23.23 15.52
CA ASN A 160 9.46 -23.22 15.62
C ASN A 160 10.12 -22.32 14.56
N ALA A 161 9.58 -21.11 14.37
CA ALA A 161 10.07 -20.10 13.44
C ALA A 161 10.08 -18.73 14.12
N THR A 162 10.93 -17.81 13.66
CA THR A 162 10.90 -16.43 14.15
C THR A 162 9.56 -15.78 13.79
N LEU A 163 8.85 -15.23 14.77
CA LEU A 163 7.57 -14.58 14.57
C LEU A 163 7.65 -13.10 14.91
N ILE A 164 7.25 -12.26 13.95
CA ILE A 164 7.15 -10.82 14.13
C ILE A 164 5.69 -10.36 13.96
N VAL A 165 5.18 -9.62 14.93
CA VAL A 165 3.83 -9.02 14.86
C VAL A 165 3.93 -7.62 14.28
N MET A 166 3.14 -7.36 13.24
CA MET A 166 3.15 -6.10 12.51
C MET A 166 1.76 -5.49 12.40
N ASP A 167 1.74 -4.17 12.24
CA ASP A 167 0.55 -3.36 11.97
C ASP A 167 0.98 -2.12 11.18
N TYR A 168 0.06 -1.54 10.42
CA TYR A 168 0.26 -0.27 9.72
C TYR A 168 -0.96 0.66 9.85
N GLY A 169 -1.63 0.58 11.00
CA GLY A 169 -2.78 1.39 11.37
C GLY A 169 -4.08 0.60 11.45
N VAL A 170 -5.14 1.27 11.83
CA VAL A 170 -6.48 0.69 11.91
C VAL A 170 -7.02 0.46 10.49
N PRO A 171 -7.64 -0.73 10.19
CA PRO A 171 -8.25 -0.97 8.89
C PRO A 171 -9.24 0.14 8.50
N GLY A 172 -9.08 0.64 7.27
CA GLY A 172 -9.86 1.77 6.76
C GLY A 172 -9.23 3.15 7.04
N ASN A 173 -8.23 3.26 7.90
CA ASN A 173 -7.45 4.47 8.11
C ASN A 173 -6.13 4.44 7.33
N VAL A 174 -5.61 5.61 6.98
CA VAL A 174 -4.24 5.79 6.49
C VAL A 174 -3.44 6.52 7.56
N ASP A 175 -2.70 5.74 8.34
CA ASP A 175 -1.69 6.25 9.27
C ASP A 175 -0.32 6.19 8.56
N VAL A 176 0.11 7.33 8.05
CA VAL A 176 1.34 7.46 7.26
C VAL A 176 2.57 7.04 8.07
N GLU A 177 2.65 7.44 9.34
CA GLU A 177 3.80 7.12 10.18
C GLU A 177 3.82 5.63 10.57
N ALA A 178 2.67 5.05 10.89
CA ALA A 178 2.56 3.60 11.14
C ALA A 178 2.95 2.80 9.89
N ALA A 179 2.48 3.20 8.71
CA ALA A 179 2.82 2.57 7.43
C ALA A 179 4.33 2.66 7.12
N CYS A 180 4.91 3.85 7.27
CA CYS A 180 6.36 4.07 7.09
C CYS A 180 7.19 3.23 8.06
N LYS A 181 6.78 3.17 9.34
CA LYS A 181 7.43 2.35 10.36
C LYS A 181 7.34 0.86 10.03
N ALA A 182 6.17 0.38 9.60
CA ALA A 182 5.97 -1.01 9.21
C ALA A 182 6.86 -1.40 8.02
N LEU A 183 6.88 -0.57 6.96
CA LEU A 183 7.74 -0.77 5.80
C LEU A 183 9.22 -0.78 6.17
N THR A 184 9.67 0.16 7.00
CA THR A 184 11.07 0.23 7.46
C THR A 184 11.45 -1.01 8.28
N THR A 185 10.59 -1.43 9.21
CA THR A 185 10.85 -2.61 10.05
C THR A 185 10.88 -3.89 9.20
N LEU A 186 9.89 -4.09 8.33
CA LEU A 186 9.86 -5.26 7.44
C LEU A 186 10.95 -5.21 6.37
N GLY A 187 11.38 -4.03 5.93
CA GLY A 187 12.54 -3.87 5.07
C GLY A 187 13.79 -4.52 5.67
N ARG A 188 14.04 -4.29 6.96
CA ARG A 188 15.14 -4.93 7.73
C ARG A 188 14.94 -6.44 7.86
N VAL A 189 13.73 -6.88 8.16
CA VAL A 189 13.40 -8.32 8.30
C VAL A 189 13.62 -9.08 6.99
N LEU A 190 13.28 -8.47 5.86
CA LEU A 190 13.27 -9.11 4.55
C LEU A 190 14.50 -8.80 3.69
N ASN A 191 15.51 -8.10 4.24
CA ASN A 191 16.67 -7.58 3.49
C ASN A 191 16.22 -6.74 2.27
N ARG A 192 15.33 -5.77 2.52
CA ARG A 192 14.75 -4.85 1.53
C ARG A 192 14.77 -3.40 2.02
N GLU A 193 15.80 -3.00 2.77
CA GLU A 193 15.91 -1.68 3.39
C GLU A 193 15.89 -0.56 2.35
N GLU A 194 16.60 -0.75 1.24
CA GLU A 194 16.63 0.25 0.17
C GLU A 194 15.24 0.42 -0.47
N ARG A 195 14.54 -0.70 -0.69
CA ARG A 195 13.16 -0.67 -1.20
C ARG A 195 12.21 -0.01 -0.20
N ALA A 196 12.36 -0.30 1.07
CA ALA A 196 11.57 0.31 2.15
C ALA A 196 11.79 1.83 2.18
N ARG A 197 13.04 2.28 2.10
CA ARG A 197 13.39 3.72 2.04
C ARG A 197 12.74 4.40 0.84
N GLN A 198 12.87 3.84 -0.36
CA GLN A 198 12.24 4.38 -1.58
C GLN A 198 10.72 4.54 -1.42
N LEU A 199 10.03 3.55 -0.84
CA LEU A 199 8.60 3.64 -0.60
C LEU A 199 8.24 4.69 0.44
N VAL A 200 8.97 4.75 1.54
CA VAL A 200 8.75 5.74 2.61
C VAL A 200 8.94 7.16 2.07
N ASP A 201 10.01 7.40 1.32
CA ASP A 201 10.29 8.70 0.70
C ASP A 201 9.18 9.07 -0.30
N PHE A 202 8.72 8.10 -1.09
CA PHE A 202 7.63 8.31 -2.06
C PHE A 202 6.30 8.62 -1.37
N ILE A 203 5.90 7.84 -0.35
CA ILE A 203 4.68 8.11 0.43
C ILE A 203 4.71 9.53 1.01
N ARG A 204 5.83 9.89 1.65
CA ARG A 204 6.00 11.23 2.24
C ARG A 204 5.96 12.33 1.18
N SER A 205 6.55 12.12 0.02
CA SER A 205 6.51 13.08 -1.08
C SER A 205 5.09 13.33 -1.57
N LEU A 206 4.28 12.27 -1.73
CA LEU A 206 2.87 12.39 -2.13
C LEU A 206 2.04 13.12 -1.06
N CYS A 207 2.21 12.77 0.23
CA CYS A 207 1.51 13.45 1.32
C CYS A 207 1.89 14.93 1.41
N ASN A 208 3.17 15.26 1.22
CA ASN A 208 3.64 16.64 1.21
C ASN A 208 3.09 17.43 0.01
N ASP A 209 3.01 16.82 -1.18
CA ASP A 209 2.42 17.45 -2.37
C ASP A 209 0.93 17.73 -2.16
N LEU A 210 0.14 16.73 -1.70
CA LEU A 210 -1.28 16.89 -1.39
C LEU A 210 -1.53 17.98 -0.34
N ASN A 211 -0.76 17.96 0.76
CA ASN A 211 -0.81 18.99 1.79
C ASN A 211 -0.43 20.37 1.24
N GLY A 212 0.65 20.45 0.47
CA GLY A 212 1.13 21.73 -0.13
C GLY A 212 0.08 22.37 -1.02
N ARG A 213 -0.70 21.57 -1.76
CA ARG A 213 -1.79 22.06 -2.63
C ARG A 213 -3.01 22.59 -1.86
N THR A 214 -3.29 22.06 -0.67
CA THR A 214 -4.60 22.25 -0.02
C THR A 214 -4.56 22.89 1.37
N LYS A 215 -3.40 22.98 2.02
CA LYS A 215 -3.28 23.51 3.39
C LYS A 215 -3.84 24.93 3.57
N ASP A 216 -3.68 25.80 2.57
CA ASP A 216 -4.05 27.21 2.63
C ASP A 216 -5.42 27.52 1.97
N VAL A 217 -6.18 26.47 1.60
CA VAL A 217 -7.49 26.68 0.97
C VAL A 217 -8.56 27.01 2.00
N SER A 218 -9.28 28.13 1.77
CA SER A 218 -10.42 28.56 2.56
C SER A 218 -11.36 29.42 1.69
N PRO A 219 -12.68 29.23 1.74
CA PRO A 219 -13.39 28.13 2.43
C PRO A 219 -13.13 26.77 1.77
N ARG A 220 -13.33 25.69 2.53
CA ARG A 220 -13.28 24.33 2.02
C ARG A 220 -14.68 23.84 1.62
N PRO A 221 -14.83 23.10 0.52
CA PRO A 221 -16.08 22.48 0.18
C PRO A 221 -16.49 21.45 1.24
N LYS A 222 -17.78 21.34 1.53
CA LYS A 222 -18.34 20.25 2.32
C LYS A 222 -18.32 18.98 1.51
N ALA A 223 -17.60 17.96 1.95
CA ALA A 223 -17.48 16.69 1.26
C ALA A 223 -18.03 15.54 2.09
N TYR A 224 -18.60 14.54 1.40
CA TYR A 224 -19.03 13.28 1.99
C TYR A 224 -18.52 12.13 1.14
N ALA A 225 -18.00 11.09 1.78
CA ALA A 225 -17.68 9.82 1.13
C ALA A 225 -18.60 8.74 1.72
N GLY A 226 -19.51 8.21 0.90
CA GLY A 226 -20.48 7.23 1.31
C GLY A 226 -20.24 5.84 0.74
N ALA A 227 -20.99 4.87 1.27
CA ALA A 227 -20.90 3.46 0.90
C ALA A 227 -19.51 2.84 1.10
N VAL A 228 -18.71 3.36 2.04
CA VAL A 228 -17.34 2.93 2.28
C VAL A 228 -17.31 1.47 2.73
N SER A 229 -16.48 0.68 2.07
CA SER A 229 -16.35 -0.76 2.29
C SER A 229 -15.90 -1.12 3.71
N TYR A 230 -16.67 -1.98 4.38
CA TYR A 230 -16.37 -2.52 5.71
C TYR A 230 -17.17 -3.81 5.98
N LYS A 231 -16.48 -4.95 6.06
CA LYS A 231 -17.08 -6.26 6.43
C LYS A 231 -18.36 -6.63 5.64
N GLY A 232 -18.30 -6.58 4.31
CA GLY A 232 -19.42 -6.89 3.43
C GLY A 232 -20.07 -5.65 2.78
N PRO A 233 -21.20 -5.83 2.04
CA PRO A 233 -21.90 -4.75 1.37
C PRO A 233 -22.34 -3.65 2.33
N GLN A 234 -22.17 -2.39 1.92
CA GLN A 234 -22.45 -1.23 2.75
C GLN A 234 -23.45 -0.28 2.09
N PRO A 235 -24.37 0.32 2.86
CA PRO A 235 -25.29 1.33 2.37
C PRO A 235 -24.60 2.68 2.16
N PHE A 236 -25.27 3.59 1.44
CA PHE A 236 -24.81 4.96 1.23
C PHE A 236 -24.39 5.70 2.50
N THR A 237 -25.06 5.41 3.62
CA THR A 237 -24.82 6.06 4.91
C THR A 237 -23.56 5.58 5.65
N SER A 238 -22.92 4.52 5.15
CA SER A 238 -21.67 4.03 5.73
C SER A 238 -20.47 4.84 5.26
N THR A 239 -19.58 5.18 6.18
CA THR A 239 -18.38 5.99 5.91
C THR A 239 -17.25 5.65 6.87
N GLN A 240 -16.12 6.32 6.70
CA GLN A 240 -14.97 6.31 7.58
C GLN A 240 -14.72 7.73 8.10
N SER A 241 -14.36 7.88 9.36
CA SER A 241 -14.01 9.18 9.93
C SER A 241 -12.68 9.11 10.71
N PRO A 242 -11.70 9.99 10.39
CA PRO A 242 -11.69 10.79 9.18
C PRO A 242 -11.65 9.91 7.93
N PHE A 243 -12.22 10.38 6.81
CA PHE A 243 -12.07 9.67 5.54
C PHE A 243 -10.67 9.93 4.97
N PRO A 244 -9.81 8.91 4.82
CA PRO A 244 -8.39 9.14 4.61
C PRO A 244 -8.03 9.96 3.36
N PRO A 245 -8.62 9.73 2.16
CA PRO A 245 -8.34 10.58 1.00
C PRO A 245 -8.68 12.06 1.22
N LEU A 246 -9.78 12.37 1.93
CA LEU A 246 -10.13 13.74 2.28
C LEU A 246 -9.19 14.33 3.34
N ALA A 247 -8.80 13.54 4.33
CA ALA A 247 -7.86 13.97 5.37
C ALA A 247 -6.49 14.36 4.77
N LEU A 248 -5.99 13.60 3.79
CA LEU A 248 -4.76 13.91 3.04
C LEU A 248 -4.87 15.25 2.27
N LEU A 249 -6.09 15.68 1.95
CA LEU A 249 -6.40 16.96 1.31
C LEU A 249 -6.72 18.08 2.30
N ASN A 250 -6.50 17.89 3.59
CA ASN A 250 -6.91 18.84 4.65
C ASN A 250 -8.40 19.19 4.59
N THR A 251 -9.23 18.32 4.06
CA THR A 251 -10.66 18.52 3.86
C THR A 251 -11.44 17.63 4.83
N PRO A 252 -12.10 18.19 5.84
CA PRO A 252 -12.93 17.39 6.74
C PRO A 252 -14.13 16.80 5.99
N SER A 253 -14.46 15.55 6.29
CA SER A 253 -15.76 14.98 5.90
C SER A 253 -16.87 15.55 6.79
N ILE A 254 -18.08 15.72 6.25
CA ILE A 254 -19.24 16.06 7.11
C ILE A 254 -19.43 15.02 8.23
N ALA A 255 -19.04 13.76 7.99
CA ALA A 255 -19.12 12.67 8.95
C ALA A 255 -18.27 12.89 10.21
N ASP A 256 -17.20 13.70 10.12
CA ASP A 256 -16.29 13.91 11.24
C ASP A 256 -16.97 14.58 12.45
N ARG A 257 -18.07 15.27 12.23
CA ARG A 257 -18.89 15.89 13.32
C ARG A 257 -19.69 14.87 14.13
N TYR A 258 -19.96 13.71 13.54
CA TYR A 258 -20.81 12.66 14.13
C TYR A 258 -19.98 11.51 14.72
N ALA A 259 -18.71 11.44 14.36
CA ALA A 259 -17.80 10.40 14.83
C ALA A 259 -17.26 10.74 16.24
N ARG A 260 -17.41 9.80 17.18
CA ARG A 260 -16.80 9.92 18.52
C ARG A 260 -15.37 9.44 18.56
N THR A 261 -15.02 8.55 17.65
CA THR A 261 -13.69 7.94 17.52
C THR A 261 -13.36 7.78 16.05
N SER A 262 -12.07 7.72 15.72
CA SER A 262 -11.62 7.38 14.39
C SER A 262 -12.03 5.95 14.02
N GLY A 263 -12.50 5.76 12.80
CA GLY A 263 -12.88 4.44 12.29
C GLY A 263 -14.17 4.48 11.45
N PHE A 264 -14.74 3.28 11.25
CA PHE A 264 -15.99 3.11 10.53
C PHE A 264 -17.16 3.77 11.29
N VAL A 265 -17.99 4.50 10.54
CA VAL A 265 -19.18 5.21 11.06
C VAL A 265 -20.35 4.94 10.13
N SER A 266 -21.54 4.76 10.70
CA SER A 266 -22.80 4.78 9.97
C SER A 266 -23.59 6.02 10.40
N LEU A 267 -23.96 6.87 9.45
CA LEU A 267 -24.78 8.06 9.71
C LEU A 267 -26.24 7.78 9.47
N ASP A 268 -27.09 8.58 10.08
CA ASP A 268 -28.48 8.68 9.64
C ASP A 268 -28.54 9.46 8.32
N PHE A 269 -29.42 9.05 7.41
CA PHE A 269 -29.56 9.74 6.12
C PHE A 269 -30.02 11.20 6.30
N GLU A 270 -30.84 11.48 7.29
CA GLU A 270 -31.28 12.84 7.62
C GLU A 270 -30.09 13.72 8.05
N ALA A 271 -29.14 13.19 8.80
CA ALA A 271 -27.93 13.94 9.16
C ALA A 271 -27.13 14.35 7.92
N ILE A 272 -27.08 13.51 6.88
CA ILE A 272 -26.42 13.86 5.62
C ILE A 272 -27.21 14.95 4.88
N ILE A 273 -28.54 14.90 4.93
CA ILE A 273 -29.41 15.92 4.35
C ILE A 273 -29.24 17.27 5.07
N ASP A 274 -29.18 17.27 6.39
CA ASP A 274 -29.00 18.51 7.19
C ASP A 274 -27.67 19.19 6.89
N GLU A 275 -26.62 18.40 6.65
CA GLU A 275 -25.29 18.92 6.30
C GLU A 275 -25.18 19.42 4.86
N GLN A 276 -25.99 18.92 3.93
CA GLN A 276 -25.97 19.28 2.50
C GLN A 276 -24.54 19.34 1.94
N PRO A 277 -23.84 18.19 1.78
CA PRO A 277 -22.50 18.18 1.19
C PRO A 277 -22.51 18.76 -0.22
N ASP A 278 -21.52 19.59 -0.53
CA ASP A 278 -21.34 20.18 -1.87
C ASP A 278 -20.96 19.10 -2.89
N VAL A 279 -20.17 18.12 -2.46
CA VAL A 279 -19.68 17.01 -3.30
C VAL A 279 -19.82 15.70 -2.53
N ILE A 280 -20.29 14.67 -3.23
CA ILE A 280 -20.43 13.31 -2.71
C ILE A 280 -19.53 12.37 -3.51
N PHE A 281 -18.78 11.56 -2.78
CA PHE A 281 -18.00 10.44 -3.32
C PHE A 281 -18.64 9.13 -2.88
N ILE A 282 -18.66 8.14 -3.77
CA ILE A 282 -19.22 6.80 -3.51
C ILE A 282 -18.13 5.77 -3.76
N ASP A 283 -17.85 4.94 -2.75
CA ASP A 283 -17.00 3.76 -2.91
C ASP A 283 -17.64 2.79 -3.90
N GLU A 284 -17.02 2.61 -5.04
CA GLU A 284 -17.58 1.85 -6.17
C GLU A 284 -17.76 0.36 -5.88
N ASN A 285 -17.09 -0.20 -4.87
CA ASN A 285 -17.37 -1.58 -4.45
C ASN A 285 -18.83 -1.77 -4.01
N ASN A 286 -19.45 -0.72 -3.48
CA ASN A 286 -20.85 -0.74 -3.03
C ASN A 286 -21.78 0.10 -3.93
N LEU A 287 -21.30 0.57 -5.08
CA LEU A 287 -22.10 1.41 -5.99
C LEU A 287 -23.41 0.74 -6.39
N GLN A 288 -23.41 -0.58 -6.62
CA GLN A 288 -24.62 -1.30 -6.99
C GLN A 288 -25.67 -1.30 -5.85
N THR A 289 -25.23 -1.38 -4.58
CA THR A 289 -26.11 -1.27 -3.41
C THR A 289 -26.77 0.11 -3.37
N VAL A 290 -25.99 1.18 -3.60
CA VAL A 290 -26.50 2.56 -3.63
C VAL A 290 -27.49 2.76 -4.80
N LYS A 291 -27.19 2.21 -5.98
CA LYS A 291 -28.09 2.27 -7.15
C LYS A 291 -29.43 1.58 -6.86
N GLN A 292 -29.41 0.43 -6.20
CA GLN A 292 -30.63 -0.30 -5.83
C GLN A 292 -31.46 0.47 -4.80
N ASP A 293 -30.80 1.12 -3.83
CA ASP A 293 -31.49 1.95 -2.84
C ASP A 293 -32.08 3.22 -3.47
N PHE A 294 -31.33 3.87 -4.34
CA PHE A 294 -31.80 5.01 -5.15
C PHE A 294 -33.03 4.63 -6.00
N ALA A 295 -33.01 3.50 -6.69
CA ALA A 295 -34.11 3.05 -7.53
C ALA A 295 -35.40 2.78 -6.75
N LYS A 296 -35.30 2.39 -5.45
CA LYS A 296 -36.47 2.20 -4.58
C LYS A 296 -37.08 3.51 -4.14
N ASP A 297 -36.28 4.52 -3.84
CA ASP A 297 -36.73 5.85 -3.42
C ASP A 297 -35.80 6.95 -3.95
N PRO A 298 -35.97 7.35 -5.22
CA PRO A 298 -35.16 8.44 -5.78
C PRO A 298 -35.35 9.77 -5.04
N ASN A 299 -36.57 10.05 -4.54
CA ASN A 299 -36.88 11.32 -3.89
C ASN A 299 -36.07 11.51 -2.61
N LYS A 300 -35.77 10.45 -1.88
CA LYS A 300 -34.88 10.47 -0.72
C LYS A 300 -33.51 11.07 -1.05
N TYR A 301 -32.89 10.61 -2.13
CA TYR A 301 -31.57 11.07 -2.59
C TYR A 301 -31.62 12.46 -3.23
N LEU A 302 -32.71 12.78 -3.94
CA LEU A 302 -32.91 14.10 -4.56
C LEU A 302 -33.15 15.23 -3.54
N ARG A 303 -33.30 14.94 -2.27
CA ARG A 303 -33.23 15.95 -1.18
C ARG A 303 -31.79 16.50 -1.03
N LEU A 304 -30.78 15.78 -1.47
CA LEU A 304 -29.38 16.22 -1.49
C LEU A 304 -29.09 17.04 -2.76
N ASN A 305 -28.62 18.28 -2.57
CA ASN A 305 -28.27 19.18 -3.68
C ASN A 305 -27.22 18.55 -4.60
N ALA A 306 -26.25 17.85 -4.03
CA ALA A 306 -25.20 17.19 -4.80
C ALA A 306 -25.74 16.15 -5.80
N PHE A 307 -26.79 15.41 -5.44
CA PHE A 307 -27.47 14.49 -6.38
C PHE A 307 -28.22 15.24 -7.48
N ARG A 308 -29.00 16.29 -7.13
CA ARG A 308 -29.74 17.08 -8.13
C ARG A 308 -28.81 17.77 -9.14
N GLU A 309 -27.67 18.23 -8.69
CA GLU A 309 -26.69 18.95 -9.52
C GLU A 309 -25.66 18.01 -10.14
N GLY A 310 -25.79 16.72 -9.87
CA GLY A 310 -24.91 15.69 -10.40
C GLY A 310 -23.48 15.77 -9.89
N ARG A 311 -23.24 16.33 -8.69
CA ARG A 311 -21.92 16.39 -8.05
C ARG A 311 -21.64 15.14 -7.21
N VAL A 312 -21.88 13.98 -7.83
CA VAL A 312 -21.66 12.65 -7.27
C VAL A 312 -20.59 11.95 -8.12
N TYR A 313 -19.59 11.41 -7.46
CA TYR A 313 -18.39 10.83 -8.09
C TYR A 313 -18.07 9.45 -7.52
N GLY A 314 -17.50 8.56 -8.35
CA GLY A 314 -17.01 7.25 -7.91
C GLY A 314 -15.58 7.33 -7.40
N THR A 315 -15.24 6.52 -6.42
CA THR A 315 -13.85 6.32 -5.96
C THR A 315 -13.51 4.84 -5.91
N LEU A 316 -12.23 4.53 -6.01
CA LEU A 316 -11.76 3.15 -5.94
C LEU A 316 -11.94 2.60 -4.52
N PRO A 317 -12.17 1.26 -4.34
CA PRO A 317 -12.27 0.65 -3.03
C PRO A 317 -10.88 0.54 -2.38
N TYR A 318 -10.59 1.40 -1.42
CA TYR A 318 -9.30 1.42 -0.74
C TYR A 318 -9.25 0.54 0.53
N ASN A 319 -10.38 0.07 1.04
CA ASN A 319 -10.45 -0.74 2.25
C ASN A 319 -10.91 -2.16 1.94
N TYR A 320 -9.96 -3.04 1.59
CA TYR A 320 -10.24 -4.44 1.27
C TYR A 320 -9.15 -5.35 1.85
N TYR A 321 -9.51 -6.16 2.86
CA TYR A 321 -8.57 -6.98 3.63
C TYR A 321 -7.41 -6.16 4.20
N HIS A 322 -7.76 -5.11 4.95
CA HIS A 322 -6.96 -3.97 5.40
C HIS A 322 -6.82 -2.86 4.34
N THR A 323 -6.31 -1.70 4.76
CA THR A 323 -6.18 -0.50 3.93
C THR A 323 -5.21 -0.69 2.76
N ASN A 324 -5.66 -0.42 1.54
CA ASN A 324 -4.84 -0.29 0.35
C ASN A 324 -4.25 1.14 0.32
N ILE A 325 -3.03 1.31 0.80
CA ILE A 325 -2.40 2.64 0.91
C ILE A 325 -2.25 3.29 -0.47
N ALA A 326 -1.83 2.51 -1.47
CA ALA A 326 -1.68 3.00 -2.84
C ALA A 326 -3.00 3.52 -3.42
N VAL A 327 -4.11 2.81 -3.19
CA VAL A 327 -5.44 3.21 -3.66
C VAL A 327 -5.91 4.48 -2.94
N ALA A 328 -5.75 4.58 -1.63
CA ALA A 328 -6.15 5.76 -0.87
C ALA A 328 -5.39 7.03 -1.31
N LEU A 329 -4.10 6.89 -1.66
CA LEU A 329 -3.30 7.99 -2.22
C LEU A 329 -3.78 8.37 -3.62
N ALA A 330 -4.11 7.40 -4.47
CA ALA A 330 -4.67 7.65 -5.81
C ALA A 330 -6.03 8.36 -5.74
N ASP A 331 -6.92 7.89 -4.85
CA ASP A 331 -8.21 8.52 -4.58
C ASP A 331 -8.03 9.97 -4.09
N ALA A 332 -7.03 10.24 -3.25
CA ALA A 332 -6.77 11.60 -2.78
C ALA A 332 -6.41 12.55 -3.94
N TYR A 333 -5.62 12.14 -4.91
CA TYR A 333 -5.34 12.95 -6.10
C TYR A 333 -6.57 13.18 -6.96
N TYR A 334 -7.40 12.15 -7.16
CA TYR A 334 -8.66 12.30 -7.89
C TYR A 334 -9.64 13.24 -7.16
N MET A 335 -9.85 13.03 -5.86
CA MET A 335 -10.71 13.89 -5.05
C MET A 335 -10.19 15.33 -5.02
N GLY A 336 -8.87 15.51 -4.94
CA GLY A 336 -8.23 16.80 -5.04
C GLY A 336 -8.55 17.51 -6.36
N LYS A 337 -8.51 16.78 -7.48
CA LYS A 337 -8.89 17.33 -8.81
C LYS A 337 -10.35 17.73 -8.87
N VAL A 338 -11.25 16.98 -8.21
CA VAL A 338 -12.69 17.29 -8.17
C VAL A 338 -12.98 18.50 -7.26
N LEU A 339 -12.38 18.53 -6.07
CA LEU A 339 -12.66 19.55 -5.04
C LEU A 339 -11.93 20.88 -5.29
N TYR A 340 -10.74 20.80 -5.86
CA TYR A 340 -9.80 21.93 -6.01
C TYR A 340 -9.17 21.94 -7.42
N PRO A 341 -9.97 22.04 -8.50
CA PRO A 341 -9.48 21.87 -9.88
C PRO A 341 -8.28 22.76 -10.21
N ASP A 342 -8.27 24.01 -9.74
CA ASP A 342 -7.18 24.97 -9.99
C ASP A 342 -5.89 24.57 -9.26
N ARG A 343 -6.00 23.95 -8.07
CA ARG A 343 -4.84 23.45 -7.30
C ARG A 343 -4.25 22.17 -7.88
N PHE A 344 -5.03 21.44 -8.65
CA PHE A 344 -4.66 20.20 -9.33
C PHE A 344 -4.58 20.38 -10.85
N GLU A 345 -4.37 21.63 -11.33
CA GLU A 345 -4.07 21.86 -12.73
C GLU A 345 -2.86 21.03 -13.17
N GLY A 346 -2.93 20.44 -14.37
CA GLY A 346 -1.90 19.54 -14.90
C GLY A 346 -1.85 18.14 -14.28
N VAL A 347 -2.63 17.85 -13.22
CA VAL A 347 -2.77 16.49 -12.70
C VAL A 347 -3.82 15.72 -13.50
N ASP A 348 -3.40 14.61 -14.08
CA ASP A 348 -4.24 13.58 -14.65
C ASP A 348 -4.37 12.47 -13.58
N PRO A 349 -5.55 12.28 -12.96
CA PRO A 349 -5.71 11.35 -11.85
C PRO A 349 -5.45 9.89 -12.22
N GLU A 350 -5.79 9.47 -13.44
CA GLU A 350 -5.58 8.10 -13.90
C GLU A 350 -4.10 7.77 -14.05
N LYS A 351 -3.35 8.69 -14.69
CA LYS A 351 -1.89 8.57 -14.80
C LYS A 351 -1.20 8.64 -13.45
N LYS A 352 -1.71 9.48 -12.54
CA LYS A 352 -1.17 9.57 -11.17
C LYS A 352 -1.45 8.29 -10.39
N ALA A 353 -2.61 7.68 -10.54
CA ALA A 353 -2.91 6.37 -9.96
C ALA A 353 -1.95 5.29 -10.50
N ASP A 354 -1.73 5.25 -11.82
CA ASP A 354 -0.79 4.30 -12.43
C ASP A 354 0.66 4.53 -11.99
N GLU A 355 1.10 5.79 -11.84
CA GLU A 355 2.42 6.12 -11.25
C GLU A 355 2.54 5.54 -9.84
N ILE A 356 1.52 5.75 -9.00
CA ILE A 356 1.49 5.24 -7.63
C ILE A 356 1.53 3.71 -7.64
N PHE A 357 0.68 3.05 -8.40
CA PHE A 357 0.66 1.59 -8.49
C PHE A 357 1.98 1.02 -9.03
N GLN A 358 2.58 1.67 -10.04
CA GLN A 358 3.88 1.29 -10.57
C GLN A 358 4.96 1.33 -9.49
N VAL A 359 4.98 2.37 -8.67
CA VAL A 359 5.97 2.48 -7.59
C VAL A 359 5.69 1.45 -6.48
N PHE A 360 4.46 1.23 -6.06
CA PHE A 360 4.13 0.30 -4.98
C PHE A 360 4.25 -1.18 -5.39
N LEU A 361 3.84 -1.52 -6.61
CA LEU A 361 3.56 -2.90 -7.03
C LEU A 361 4.26 -3.33 -8.31
N GLY A 362 5.01 -2.43 -8.95
CA GLY A 362 5.81 -2.74 -10.14
C GLY A 362 5.01 -2.78 -11.45
N ARG A 363 3.71 -2.42 -11.43
CA ARG A 363 2.88 -2.31 -12.64
C ARG A 363 1.74 -1.30 -12.47
N PRO A 364 1.25 -0.66 -13.57
CA PRO A 364 0.04 0.13 -13.54
C PRO A 364 -1.17 -0.76 -13.26
N LEU A 365 -2.17 -0.26 -12.52
CA LEU A 365 -3.37 -1.01 -12.14
C LEU A 365 -4.66 -0.21 -12.30
N TYR A 366 -4.59 1.07 -12.68
CA TYR A 366 -5.80 1.89 -12.76
C TYR A 366 -6.84 1.28 -13.70
N ARG A 367 -6.43 0.82 -14.87
CA ARG A 367 -7.32 0.16 -15.82
C ARG A 367 -7.97 -1.08 -15.22
N ASP A 368 -7.21 -1.92 -14.53
CA ASP A 368 -7.74 -3.14 -13.89
C ASP A 368 -8.81 -2.78 -12.83
N TYR A 369 -8.59 -1.70 -12.06
CA TYR A 369 -9.58 -1.17 -11.11
C TYR A 369 -10.80 -0.60 -11.82
N ALA A 370 -10.61 0.17 -12.89
CA ALA A 370 -11.70 0.75 -13.65
C ALA A 370 -12.59 -0.32 -14.31
N GLU A 371 -12.02 -1.39 -14.82
CA GLU A 371 -12.75 -2.55 -15.37
C GLU A 371 -13.53 -3.29 -14.27
N ALA A 372 -12.97 -3.42 -13.08
CA ALA A 372 -13.60 -4.16 -11.97
C ALA A 372 -14.69 -3.36 -11.24
N PHE A 373 -14.53 -2.03 -11.10
CA PHE A 373 -15.39 -1.21 -10.24
C PHE A 373 -16.02 -0.01 -10.94
N GLY A 374 -15.34 0.57 -11.94
CA GLY A 374 -15.88 1.72 -12.70
C GLY A 374 -14.87 2.84 -12.91
N GLY A 375 -13.93 3.06 -11.98
CA GLY A 375 -12.88 4.06 -12.10
C GLY A 375 -13.29 5.48 -11.76
N PHE A 376 -12.39 6.42 -11.91
CA PHE A 376 -12.60 7.83 -11.58
C PHE A 376 -13.57 8.49 -12.54
N LYS A 377 -14.82 8.68 -12.13
CA LYS A 377 -15.85 9.29 -12.97
C LYS A 377 -16.95 9.98 -12.18
N ARG A 378 -17.62 10.88 -12.85
CA ARG A 378 -18.88 11.45 -12.38
C ARG A 378 -20.00 10.43 -12.56
N LEU A 379 -20.82 10.24 -11.53
CA LEU A 379 -21.87 9.21 -11.50
C LEU A 379 -23.29 9.76 -11.82
N SER A 380 -23.41 11.02 -12.21
CA SER A 380 -24.71 11.70 -12.43
C SER A 380 -25.66 10.94 -13.36
N GLU A 381 -25.11 10.27 -14.38
CA GLU A 381 -25.93 9.50 -15.33
C GLU A 381 -26.59 8.26 -14.71
N LEU A 382 -26.03 7.75 -13.61
CA LEU A 382 -26.54 6.56 -12.91
C LEU A 382 -27.69 6.87 -11.94
N PHE A 383 -27.90 8.15 -11.63
CA PHE A 383 -28.85 8.65 -10.63
C PHE A 383 -29.86 9.62 -11.24
N LYS A 384 -30.21 9.42 -12.51
CA LYS A 384 -31.30 10.13 -13.18
C LYS A 384 -32.62 9.44 -12.90
N VAL A 385 -33.64 10.25 -12.61
CA VAL A 385 -35.03 9.77 -12.62
C VAL A 385 -35.48 9.71 -14.10
N PRO A 386 -36.09 8.59 -14.51
CA PRO A 386 -36.57 8.43 -15.89
C PRO A 386 -37.63 9.49 -16.29
#